data_ae4254603a9cb85b6b086f3cebf44d3c
#
_entry.id   ae4254603a9cb85b6b086f3cebf44d3c
#
_cell.length_a   1.000
_cell.length_b   1.000
_cell.length_c   1.000
_cell.angle_alpha   90.00
_cell.angle_beta   90.00
_cell.angle_gamma   90.00
#
_symmetry.space_group_name_H-M   'P 1'
#
loop_
_entity.id
_entity.type
_entity.pdbx_description
1 polymer ?
#
loop_
_entity_poly.entity_id
_entity_poly.type
_entity_poly.pdbx_seq_one_letter_code
_entity_poly.pdbx_strand_id
1 'polypeptide(L)'
;MSRNRQNTSILTAIAATFLLSTCTHTAPKDTAKKERSGLFPEDVKGMVWYNKALKFREPRLYRDGDLDDFTSRYRLSISGITCTTYVIRIDETSSGRLTGMVRHHDRCKKGSVESHRLHPSRAKFDEIKGMIEKAGMFTHYPETWELDDKDTICIDGHQLLFERRDARGYGISESNAQCTSPPKVREIAKKFIAMSGEEVGVIL
;
A
#
# COMPACT_ATOMS: atom_id res chain seq x y z
N MET A 1 13.00 70.43 -39.21
CA MET A 1 12.73 69.98 -40.56
C MET A 1 12.17 68.52 -40.42
N SER A 2 10.91 68.44 -40.27
CA SER A 2 9.85 68.18 -41.23
C SER A 2 10.04 66.92 -42.10
N ARG A 3 9.20 65.87 -41.83
CA ARG A 3 8.28 65.34 -42.82
C ARG A 3 7.42 64.21 -42.24
N ASN A 4 6.15 64.58 -42.13
CA ASN A 4 5.00 63.67 -42.08
C ASN A 4 5.03 62.70 -43.26
N ARG A 5 4.69 61.42 -43.02
CA ARG A 5 3.97 60.61 -43.96
C ARG A 5 2.91 59.77 -43.25
N GLN A 6 1.70 60.19 -43.44
CA GLN A 6 0.47 59.39 -43.28
C GLN A 6 0.49 58.25 -44.31
N ASN A 7 0.21 57.04 -43.87
CA ASN A 7 -0.22 55.97 -44.75
C ASN A 7 -1.50 55.35 -44.19
N THR A 8 -2.54 55.65 -44.88
CA THR A 8 -3.88 55.10 -44.79
C THR A 8 -3.83 53.66 -45.26
N SER A 9 -4.24 52.71 -44.44
CA SER A 9 -4.44 51.33 -44.86
C SER A 9 -5.86 50.84 -44.57
N ILE A 10 -6.45 50.42 -45.60
CA ILE A 10 -7.79 49.98 -45.86
C ILE A 10 -8.15 48.77 -44.98
N LEU A 11 -9.24 48.91 -44.23
CA LEU A 11 -9.90 47.79 -43.53
C LEU A 11 -10.64 46.91 -44.56
N THR A 12 -10.21 45.71 -44.75
CA THR A 12 -10.97 44.67 -45.39
C THR A 12 -11.57 43.75 -44.33
N ALA A 13 -12.84 43.88 -44.11
CA ALA A 13 -13.61 43.03 -43.22
C ALA A 13 -13.90 41.72 -43.95
N ILE A 14 -13.32 40.62 -43.53
CA ILE A 14 -13.70 39.26 -43.96
C ILE A 14 -14.60 38.68 -42.86
N ALA A 15 -15.89 38.61 -43.17
CA ALA A 15 -16.87 37.92 -42.37
C ALA A 15 -16.70 36.40 -42.59
N ALA A 16 -16.08 35.73 -41.66
CA ALA A 16 -16.01 34.28 -41.61
C ALA A 16 -17.21 33.74 -40.83
N THR A 17 -18.17 33.20 -41.55
CA THR A 17 -19.32 32.50 -40.97
C THR A 17 -18.88 31.13 -40.46
N PHE A 18 -18.67 31.04 -39.13
CA PHE A 18 -18.44 29.76 -38.48
C PHE A 18 -19.74 28.99 -38.30
N LEU A 19 -19.95 27.98 -39.13
CA LEU A 19 -20.93 26.92 -38.91
C LEU A 19 -20.50 26.09 -37.72
N LEU A 20 -21.11 26.34 -36.57
CA LEU A 20 -20.98 25.51 -35.37
C LEU A 20 -21.68 24.19 -35.61
N SER A 21 -20.94 23.19 -36.12
CA SER A 21 -21.35 21.80 -36.03
C SER A 21 -21.27 21.34 -34.59
N THR A 22 -22.37 21.36 -33.86
CA THR A 22 -22.52 20.73 -32.58
C THR A 22 -22.46 19.20 -32.74
N CYS A 23 -21.27 18.65 -32.81
CA CYS A 23 -21.08 17.22 -32.54
C CYS A 23 -21.40 16.98 -31.07
N THR A 24 -22.62 16.57 -30.78
CA THR A 24 -22.97 15.96 -29.49
C THR A 24 -22.18 14.64 -29.37
N HIS A 25 -20.94 14.73 -28.89
CA HIS A 25 -20.25 13.58 -28.37
C HIS A 25 -20.98 13.17 -27.08
N THR A 26 -21.93 12.24 -27.21
CA THR A 26 -22.35 11.40 -26.11
C THR A 26 -21.12 10.61 -25.71
N ALA A 27 -20.41 11.14 -24.66
CA ALA A 27 -19.38 10.38 -24.00
C ALA A 27 -19.98 9.01 -23.63
N PRO A 28 -19.33 7.89 -23.97
CA PRO A 28 -19.76 6.60 -23.49
C PRO A 28 -19.85 6.75 -21.96
N LYS A 29 -21.02 6.44 -21.40
CA LYS A 29 -21.16 6.21 -19.96
C LYS A 29 -20.25 5.03 -19.67
N ASP A 30 -19.00 5.35 -19.36
CA ASP A 30 -18.10 4.44 -18.69
C ASP A 30 -18.77 4.09 -17.35
N THR A 31 -19.60 3.07 -17.42
CA THR A 31 -19.93 2.27 -16.26
C THR A 31 -18.63 1.51 -15.95
N ALA A 32 -17.61 2.26 -15.56
CA ALA A 32 -16.45 1.72 -14.88
C ALA A 32 -17.05 0.99 -13.68
N LYS A 33 -17.22 -0.33 -13.86
CA LYS A 33 -17.57 -1.27 -12.81
C LYS A 33 -16.55 -0.93 -11.72
N LYS A 34 -17.02 -0.25 -10.66
CA LYS A 34 -16.16 0.23 -9.58
C LYS A 34 -15.50 -1.01 -9.04
N GLU A 35 -14.35 -1.33 -9.60
CA GLU A 35 -13.57 -2.47 -9.24
C GLU A 35 -13.34 -2.36 -7.75
N ARG A 36 -13.98 -3.24 -6.99
CA ARG A 36 -13.76 -3.38 -5.56
C ARG A 36 -12.42 -4.08 -5.40
N SER A 37 -11.37 -3.41 -5.88
CA SER A 37 -10.02 -3.88 -5.69
C SER A 37 -9.77 -3.92 -4.19
N GLY A 38 -9.39 -5.08 -3.72
CA GLY A 38 -9.06 -5.31 -2.32
C GLY A 38 -7.88 -4.45 -1.85
N LEU A 39 -7.49 -4.66 -0.60
CA LEU A 39 -6.32 -4.01 -0.02
C LEU A 39 -5.01 -4.48 -0.69
N PHE A 40 -5.00 -5.69 -1.23
CA PHE A 40 -3.88 -6.34 -1.88
C PHE A 40 -4.18 -6.63 -3.36
N PRO A 41 -3.15 -6.84 -4.20
CA PRO A 41 -3.32 -7.25 -5.59
C PRO A 41 -4.11 -8.56 -5.74
N GLU A 42 -4.84 -8.70 -6.84
CA GLU A 42 -5.67 -9.89 -7.09
C GLU A 42 -4.85 -11.13 -7.49
N ASP A 43 -3.67 -10.94 -8.03
CA ASP A 43 -2.75 -12.00 -8.44
C ASP A 43 -2.10 -12.72 -7.24
N VAL A 44 -2.17 -12.12 -6.06
CA VAL A 44 -1.70 -12.73 -4.81
C VAL A 44 -2.77 -13.66 -4.25
N LYS A 45 -2.82 -14.88 -4.80
CA LYS A 45 -3.91 -15.85 -4.59
C LYS A 45 -4.15 -16.27 -3.14
N GLY A 46 -3.12 -16.37 -2.34
CA GLY A 46 -3.24 -16.76 -0.93
C GLY A 46 -3.99 -15.75 -0.05
N MET A 47 -4.23 -14.55 -0.58
CA MET A 47 -4.70 -13.39 0.18
C MET A 47 -6.13 -12.94 -0.13
N VAL A 48 -6.86 -13.68 -0.95
CA VAL A 48 -8.24 -13.31 -1.34
C VAL A 48 -9.14 -13.06 -0.13
N TRP A 49 -8.95 -13.81 0.94
CA TRP A 49 -9.72 -13.64 2.16
C TRP A 49 -9.30 -12.40 2.97
N TYR A 50 -8.03 -11.98 2.93
CA TYR A 50 -7.59 -10.71 3.52
C TYR A 50 -8.25 -9.52 2.84
N ASN A 51 -8.36 -9.55 1.53
CA ASN A 51 -9.03 -8.50 0.77
C ASN A 51 -10.50 -8.32 1.19
N LYS A 52 -11.15 -9.42 1.61
CA LYS A 52 -12.55 -9.41 2.05
C LYS A 52 -12.70 -9.08 3.53
N ALA A 53 -11.73 -9.48 4.37
CA ALA A 53 -11.80 -9.35 5.81
C ALA A 53 -11.28 -8.01 6.32
N LEU A 54 -10.31 -7.41 5.64
CA LEU A 54 -9.70 -6.16 6.07
C LEU A 54 -10.56 -4.96 5.66
N LYS A 55 -11.55 -4.64 6.46
CA LYS A 55 -12.33 -3.39 6.38
C LYS A 55 -11.52 -2.16 6.84
N PHE A 56 -10.20 -2.30 6.93
CA PHE A 56 -9.33 -1.20 7.31
C PHE A 56 -9.32 -0.13 6.22
N ARG A 57 -9.39 1.13 6.62
CA ARG A 57 -9.19 2.27 5.72
C ARG A 57 -7.69 2.48 5.52
N GLU A 58 -7.02 1.48 4.96
CA GLU A 58 -5.61 1.52 4.66
C GLU A 58 -5.37 1.83 3.18
N PRO A 59 -4.30 2.56 2.83
CA PRO A 59 -3.93 2.79 1.44
C PRO A 59 -3.54 1.47 0.76
N ARG A 60 -3.77 1.41 -0.54
CA ARG A 60 -3.38 0.27 -1.38
C ARG A 60 -1.96 0.49 -1.88
N LEU A 61 -0.99 -0.16 -1.25
CA LEU A 61 0.41 0.10 -1.55
C LEU A 61 0.83 -0.33 -2.96
N TYR A 62 0.09 -1.24 -3.61
CA TYR A 62 0.41 -1.71 -4.95
C TYR A 62 0.01 -0.74 -6.07
N ARG A 63 -0.77 0.30 -5.79
CA ARG A 63 -1.18 1.29 -6.79
C ARG A 63 -0.21 2.45 -6.87
N ASP A 64 0.02 2.92 -8.08
CA ASP A 64 0.75 4.16 -8.30
C ASP A 64 -0.11 5.34 -7.80
N GLY A 65 0.53 6.36 -7.23
CA GLY A 65 -0.14 7.53 -6.65
C GLY A 65 -0.35 7.47 -5.14
N ASP A 66 -0.30 6.28 -4.52
CA ASP A 66 -0.48 6.16 -3.06
C ASP A 66 0.75 6.59 -2.23
N LEU A 67 1.80 7.11 -2.90
CA LEU A 67 3.02 7.65 -2.26
C LEU A 67 3.14 9.18 -2.32
N ASP A 68 2.13 9.91 -2.78
CA ASP A 68 2.23 11.33 -3.15
C ASP A 68 3.10 12.19 -2.21
N ASP A 69 3.04 11.96 -0.89
CA ASP A 69 3.82 12.70 0.11
C ASP A 69 4.93 11.85 0.78
N PHE A 70 5.14 10.62 0.32
CA PHE A 70 6.01 9.65 1.00
C PHE A 70 7.05 9.08 0.05
N THR A 71 8.26 8.89 0.55
CA THR A 71 9.35 8.21 -0.18
C THR A 71 9.28 6.70 -0.01
N SER A 72 8.72 6.24 1.11
CA SER A 72 8.53 4.81 1.37
C SER A 72 7.39 4.54 2.34
N ARG A 73 6.76 3.39 2.16
CA ARG A 73 5.75 2.83 3.05
C ARG A 73 6.04 1.36 3.29
N TYR A 74 6.01 0.98 4.54
CA TYR A 74 6.13 -0.41 4.98
C TYR A 74 4.90 -0.79 5.79
N ARG A 75 4.38 -1.98 5.54
CA ARG A 75 3.22 -2.48 6.26
C ARG A 75 3.40 -3.94 6.62
N LEU A 76 3.11 -4.27 7.88
CA LEU A 76 2.93 -5.62 8.36
C LEU A 76 1.45 -5.83 8.68
N SER A 77 0.85 -6.83 8.05
CA SER A 77 -0.47 -7.32 8.38
C SER A 77 -0.35 -8.69 9.04
N ILE A 78 -1.02 -8.88 10.18
CA ILE A 78 -1.00 -10.10 10.97
C ILE A 78 -2.42 -10.57 11.13
N SER A 79 -2.70 -11.80 10.75
CA SER A 79 -4.00 -12.42 10.98
C SER A 79 -3.84 -13.92 11.16
N GLY A 80 -4.77 -14.57 11.81
CA GLY A 80 -4.67 -15.99 12.09
C GLY A 80 -5.93 -16.56 12.72
N ILE A 81 -5.76 -17.65 13.43
CA ILE A 81 -6.83 -18.32 14.18
C ILE A 81 -7.38 -17.48 15.33
N THR A 82 -6.61 -16.55 15.84
CA THR A 82 -7.10 -15.62 16.85
C THR A 82 -8.14 -14.68 16.26
N CYS A 83 -8.99 -14.14 17.14
CA CYS A 83 -10.02 -13.20 16.71
C CYS A 83 -9.47 -11.89 16.18
N THR A 84 -8.24 -11.52 16.51
CA THR A 84 -7.70 -10.21 16.22
C THR A 84 -6.81 -10.20 14.99
N THR A 85 -7.02 -9.20 14.16
CA THR A 85 -6.17 -8.88 13.01
C THR A 85 -5.50 -7.53 13.28
N TYR A 86 -4.20 -7.45 13.02
CA TYR A 86 -3.40 -6.24 13.17
C TYR A 86 -2.88 -5.75 11.83
N VAL A 87 -2.79 -4.44 11.69
CA VAL A 87 -2.08 -3.78 10.61
C VAL A 87 -1.18 -2.71 11.21
N ILE A 88 0.10 -2.82 10.99
CA ILE A 88 1.12 -1.88 11.45
C ILE A 88 1.75 -1.26 10.21
N ARG A 89 1.59 0.05 10.02
CA ARG A 89 2.15 0.78 8.88
C ARG A 89 3.11 1.86 9.34
N ILE A 90 4.21 2.01 8.61
CA ILE A 90 5.19 3.06 8.77
C ILE A 90 5.38 3.75 7.44
N ASP A 91 5.29 5.07 7.47
CA ASP A 91 5.43 5.95 6.32
C ASP A 91 6.64 6.87 6.54
N GLU A 92 7.48 7.01 5.53
CA GLU A 92 8.62 7.93 5.50
C GLU A 92 8.35 9.02 4.47
N THR A 93 8.37 10.28 4.91
CA THR A 93 8.17 11.44 4.02
C THR A 93 9.45 11.81 3.27
N SER A 94 9.33 12.65 2.24
CA SER A 94 10.47 13.22 1.51
C SER A 94 11.44 14.00 2.39
N SER A 95 10.94 14.59 3.49
CA SER A 95 11.78 15.26 4.51
C SER A 95 12.44 14.30 5.49
N GLY A 96 12.25 12.98 5.32
CA GLY A 96 12.77 11.96 6.23
C GLY A 96 11.98 11.82 7.53
N ARG A 97 10.85 12.50 7.69
CA ARG A 97 10.00 12.32 8.89
C ARG A 97 9.29 10.97 8.82
N LEU A 98 9.29 10.26 9.95
CA LEU A 98 8.54 9.01 10.10
C LEU A 98 7.19 9.29 10.75
N THR A 99 6.18 8.64 10.24
CA THR A 99 4.85 8.55 10.84
C THR A 99 4.38 7.09 10.78
N GLY A 100 3.41 6.75 11.58
CA GLY A 100 2.87 5.39 11.51
C GLY A 100 1.43 5.31 12.01
N MET A 101 0.84 4.16 11.76
CA MET A 101 -0.51 3.81 12.16
C MET A 101 -0.57 2.35 12.55
N VAL A 102 -1.17 2.10 13.68
CA VAL A 102 -1.58 0.75 14.08
C VAL A 102 -3.08 0.68 14.00
N ARG A 103 -3.59 -0.41 13.44
CA ARG A 103 -5.01 -0.72 13.43
C ARG A 103 -5.20 -2.15 13.87
N HIS A 104 -6.18 -2.39 14.70
CA HIS A 104 -6.59 -3.74 15.03
C HIS A 104 -8.11 -3.90 14.95
N HIS A 105 -8.53 -5.10 14.66
CA HIS A 105 -9.92 -5.48 14.55
C HIS A 105 -10.14 -6.83 15.21
N ASP A 106 -10.98 -6.84 16.23
CA ASP A 106 -11.45 -8.08 16.85
C ASP A 106 -12.64 -8.64 16.05
N ARG A 107 -12.39 -9.74 15.34
CA ARG A 107 -13.40 -10.38 14.47
C ARG A 107 -14.44 -11.15 15.25
N CYS A 108 -14.17 -11.53 16.50
CA CYS A 108 -15.09 -12.27 17.36
C CYS A 108 -16.04 -11.36 18.11
N LYS A 109 -15.74 -10.08 18.18
CA LYS A 109 -16.63 -9.05 18.72
C LYS A 109 -17.23 -8.25 17.58
N LYS A 110 -18.49 -7.84 17.72
CA LYS A 110 -19.07 -6.82 16.84
C LYS A 110 -18.45 -5.47 17.17
N GLY A 111 -17.17 -5.32 16.84
CA GLY A 111 -16.40 -4.14 17.16
C GLY A 111 -16.05 -3.33 15.91
N SER A 112 -15.73 -2.07 16.15
CA SER A 112 -15.11 -1.19 15.18
C SER A 112 -13.62 -1.52 15.07
N VAL A 113 -13.01 -1.12 13.97
CA VAL A 113 -11.55 -1.07 13.87
C VAL A 113 -11.04 -0.01 14.84
N GLU A 114 -10.21 -0.40 15.78
CA GLU A 114 -9.48 0.52 16.63
C GLU A 114 -8.19 0.93 15.94
N SER A 115 -7.76 2.16 16.18
CA SER A 115 -6.55 2.68 15.55
C SER A 115 -5.88 3.73 16.42
N HIS A 116 -4.55 3.71 16.42
CA HIS A 116 -3.75 4.76 17.03
C HIS A 116 -2.53 5.12 16.16
N ARG A 117 -2.04 6.33 16.33
CA ARG A 117 -0.83 6.79 15.67
C ARG A 117 0.38 6.26 16.40
N LEU A 118 1.41 5.91 15.63
CA LEU A 118 2.70 5.60 16.20
C LEU A 118 3.77 6.59 15.69
N HIS A 119 4.76 6.79 16.53
CA HIS A 119 5.90 7.67 16.25
C HIS A 119 7.18 6.81 16.21
N PRO A 120 7.50 6.20 15.07
CA PRO A 120 8.62 5.29 14.98
C PRO A 120 9.94 6.01 15.27
N SER A 121 10.83 5.36 16.02
CA SER A 121 12.20 5.82 16.15
C SER A 121 12.94 5.60 14.82
N ARG A 122 13.67 6.61 14.34
CA ARG A 122 14.51 6.51 13.14
C ARG A 122 15.46 5.31 13.22
N ALA A 123 16.21 5.19 14.31
CA ALA A 123 17.18 4.11 14.47
C ALA A 123 16.54 2.72 14.41
N LYS A 124 15.38 2.52 15.07
CA LYS A 124 14.65 1.24 15.02
C LYS A 124 14.09 0.95 13.62
N PHE A 125 13.62 1.96 12.93
CA PHE A 125 13.10 1.78 11.57
C PHE A 125 14.21 1.43 10.58
N ASP A 126 15.35 2.10 10.65
CA ASP A 126 16.51 1.82 9.79
C ASP A 126 17.07 0.42 10.07
N GLU A 127 17.08 -0.02 11.34
CA GLU A 127 17.41 -1.40 11.70
C GLU A 127 16.48 -2.40 11.00
N ILE A 128 15.15 -2.18 11.06
CA ILE A 128 14.17 -3.04 10.42
C ILE A 128 14.37 -3.07 8.89
N LYS A 129 14.59 -1.91 8.27
CA LYS A 129 14.88 -1.84 6.83
C LYS A 129 16.12 -2.67 6.46
N GLY A 130 17.19 -2.53 7.24
CA GLY A 130 18.41 -3.32 7.05
C GLY A 130 18.18 -4.83 7.20
N MET A 131 17.34 -5.24 8.15
CA MET A 131 16.97 -6.66 8.32
C MET A 131 16.13 -7.17 7.13
N ILE A 132 15.19 -6.39 6.63
CA ILE A 132 14.37 -6.71 5.46
C ILE A 132 15.26 -6.93 4.23
N GLU A 133 16.19 -6.02 3.97
CA GLU A 133 17.13 -6.13 2.84
C GLU A 133 18.03 -7.38 2.97
N LYS A 134 18.63 -7.58 4.15
CA LYS A 134 19.47 -8.75 4.41
C LYS A 134 18.71 -10.07 4.32
N ALA A 135 17.42 -10.06 4.63
CA ALA A 135 16.58 -11.24 4.50
C ALA A 135 16.18 -11.55 3.05
N GLY A 136 16.34 -10.59 2.12
CA GLY A 136 15.86 -10.73 0.75
C GLY A 136 14.33 -10.78 0.66
N MET A 137 13.65 -10.06 1.54
CA MET A 137 12.22 -10.23 1.78
C MET A 137 11.31 -9.87 0.61
N PHE A 138 11.84 -9.09 -0.35
CA PHE A 138 11.11 -8.65 -1.55
C PHE A 138 11.93 -8.90 -2.81
N THR A 139 12.71 -9.97 -2.83
CA THR A 139 13.55 -10.34 -3.99
C THR A 139 12.69 -10.84 -5.15
N HIS A 140 11.65 -11.57 -4.83
CA HIS A 140 10.68 -12.09 -5.80
C HIS A 140 9.31 -11.45 -5.55
N TYR A 141 8.45 -11.48 -6.55
CA TYR A 141 7.08 -11.00 -6.44
C TYR A 141 6.10 -12.08 -6.92
N PRO A 142 5.14 -12.46 -6.09
CA PRO A 142 5.15 -12.34 -4.62
C PRO A 142 6.22 -13.24 -3.99
N GLU A 143 6.84 -12.79 -2.91
CA GLU A 143 7.72 -13.64 -2.11
C GLU A 143 6.86 -14.52 -1.19
N THR A 144 6.83 -15.80 -1.45
CA THR A 144 6.08 -16.77 -0.64
C THR A 144 7.04 -17.75 0.03
N TRP A 145 6.95 -17.85 1.34
CA TRP A 145 7.74 -18.80 2.12
C TRP A 145 6.91 -20.06 2.32
N GLU A 146 7.34 -21.14 1.69
CA GLU A 146 6.68 -22.45 1.76
C GLU A 146 7.47 -23.38 2.67
N LEU A 147 6.83 -24.45 3.10
CA LEU A 147 7.52 -25.53 3.80
C LEU A 147 8.38 -26.31 2.80
N ASP A 148 9.61 -26.65 3.19
CA ASP A 148 10.48 -27.54 2.42
C ASP A 148 9.90 -28.96 2.31
N ASP A 149 9.14 -29.37 3.32
CA ASP A 149 8.47 -30.66 3.39
C ASP A 149 7.02 -30.54 2.91
N LYS A 150 6.75 -31.12 1.74
CA LYS A 150 5.43 -31.11 1.10
C LYS A 150 4.38 -31.96 1.84
N ASP A 151 4.81 -32.83 2.73
CA ASP A 151 3.93 -33.72 3.49
C ASP A 151 3.46 -33.05 4.80
N THR A 152 4.03 -31.93 5.16
CA THR A 152 3.63 -31.17 6.35
C THR A 152 2.53 -30.17 6.01
N ILE A 153 1.37 -30.35 6.63
CA ILE A 153 0.23 -29.42 6.50
C ILE A 153 0.26 -28.45 7.67
N CYS A 154 0.36 -27.16 7.34
CA CYS A 154 0.23 -26.09 8.32
C CYS A 154 -1.26 -25.76 8.50
N ILE A 155 -1.89 -26.32 9.51
CA ILE A 155 -3.33 -26.12 9.76
C ILE A 155 -3.59 -24.84 10.54
N ASP A 156 -2.70 -24.50 11.46
CA ASP A 156 -2.84 -23.38 12.38
C ASP A 156 -1.67 -22.39 12.22
N GLY A 157 -1.90 -21.18 12.70
CA GLY A 157 -0.85 -20.18 12.75
C GLY A 157 -1.32 -18.79 12.34
N HIS A 158 -0.42 -17.84 12.53
CA HIS A 158 -0.64 -16.46 12.11
C HIS A 158 0.03 -16.21 10.78
N GLN A 159 -0.74 -15.70 9.85
CA GLN A 159 -0.17 -15.22 8.61
C GLN A 159 0.47 -13.85 8.82
N LEU A 160 1.69 -13.73 8.36
CA LEU A 160 2.47 -12.51 8.30
C LEU A 160 2.52 -12.07 6.85
N LEU A 161 2.03 -10.86 6.62
CA LEU A 161 2.05 -10.24 5.33
C LEU A 161 2.82 -8.95 5.41
N PHE A 162 3.97 -8.93 4.78
CA PHE A 162 4.77 -7.73 4.66
C PHE A 162 4.59 -7.10 3.30
N GLU A 163 4.47 -5.79 3.28
CA GLU A 163 4.43 -5.00 2.07
C GLU A 163 5.41 -3.85 2.16
N ARG A 164 5.96 -3.50 1.02
CA ARG A 164 6.80 -2.33 0.82
C ARG A 164 6.34 -1.59 -0.43
N ARG A 165 6.29 -0.28 -0.36
CA ARG A 165 6.23 0.61 -1.51
C ARG A 165 7.30 1.68 -1.35
N ASP A 166 8.23 1.75 -2.30
CA ASP A 166 9.28 2.76 -2.36
C ASP A 166 9.67 3.02 -3.83
N ALA A 167 10.79 3.71 -4.07
CA ALA A 167 11.28 4.01 -5.42
C ALA A 167 11.57 2.75 -6.26
N ARG A 168 11.76 1.58 -5.64
CA ARG A 168 11.96 0.29 -6.32
C ARG A 168 10.63 -0.35 -6.76
N GLY A 169 9.52 0.25 -6.40
CA GLY A 169 8.19 -0.27 -6.69
C GLY A 169 7.54 -0.95 -5.48
N TYR A 170 6.52 -1.75 -5.78
CA TYR A 170 5.78 -2.52 -4.80
C TYR A 170 6.41 -3.89 -4.59
N GLY A 171 6.49 -4.32 -3.35
CA GLY A 171 6.91 -5.66 -2.96
C GLY A 171 5.98 -6.23 -1.90
N ILE A 172 5.76 -7.53 -1.95
CA ILE A 172 4.94 -8.27 -1.00
C ILE A 172 5.60 -9.58 -0.63
N SER A 173 5.53 -9.93 0.65
CA SER A 173 6.07 -11.18 1.19
C SER A 173 5.08 -11.80 2.15
N GLU A 174 4.78 -13.08 1.97
CA GLU A 174 3.83 -13.85 2.76
C GLU A 174 4.50 -15.04 3.43
N SER A 175 4.16 -15.28 4.69
CA SER A 175 4.58 -16.47 5.42
C SER A 175 3.60 -16.79 6.55
N ASN A 176 3.63 -18.04 7.03
CA ASN A 176 2.96 -18.43 8.26
C ASN A 176 3.96 -18.41 9.41
N ALA A 177 3.67 -17.68 10.47
CA ALA A 177 4.59 -17.44 11.59
C ALA A 177 5.08 -18.71 12.26
N GLN A 178 4.20 -19.70 12.41
CA GLN A 178 4.49 -20.95 13.11
C GLN A 178 5.07 -22.03 12.18
N CYS A 179 4.78 -21.96 10.89
CA CYS A 179 5.10 -23.03 9.95
C CYS A 179 6.19 -22.66 8.94
N THR A 180 5.94 -21.63 8.14
CA THR A 180 6.79 -21.35 6.97
C THR A 180 7.73 -20.16 7.15
N SER A 181 7.51 -19.33 8.18
CA SER A 181 8.35 -18.16 8.40
C SER A 181 9.77 -18.54 8.82
N PRO A 182 10.79 -18.17 8.05
CA PRO A 182 12.16 -18.30 8.51
C PRO A 182 12.39 -17.49 9.78
N PRO A 183 13.34 -17.89 10.65
CA PRO A 183 13.64 -17.15 11.87
C PRO A 183 13.89 -15.66 11.65
N LYS A 184 14.59 -15.30 10.57
CA LYS A 184 14.85 -13.91 10.19
C LYS A 184 13.57 -13.10 9.91
N VAL A 185 12.54 -13.71 9.32
CA VAL A 185 11.25 -13.07 9.03
C VAL A 185 10.46 -12.86 10.31
N ARG A 186 10.45 -13.86 11.19
CA ARG A 186 9.82 -13.73 12.53
C ARG A 186 10.45 -12.62 13.35
N GLU A 187 11.78 -12.51 13.35
CA GLU A 187 12.47 -11.43 14.08
C GLU A 187 12.12 -10.04 13.54
N ILE A 188 11.95 -9.89 12.22
CA ILE A 188 11.47 -8.65 11.61
C ILE A 188 10.05 -8.33 12.11
N ALA A 189 9.16 -9.33 12.11
CA ALA A 189 7.80 -9.16 12.62
C ALA A 189 7.78 -8.73 14.09
N LYS A 190 8.58 -9.38 14.95
CA LYS A 190 8.73 -8.99 16.36
C LYS A 190 9.14 -7.54 16.53
N LYS A 191 10.09 -7.06 15.72
CA LYS A 191 10.52 -5.65 15.77
C LYS A 191 9.45 -4.67 15.34
N PHE A 192 8.66 -5.01 14.31
CA PHE A 192 7.49 -4.22 13.93
C PHE A 192 6.47 -4.13 15.07
N ILE A 193 6.16 -5.27 15.70
CA ILE A 193 5.24 -5.35 16.82
C ILE A 193 5.78 -4.55 18.01
N ALA A 194 7.03 -4.76 18.39
CA ALA A 194 7.65 -4.02 19.50
C ALA A 194 7.69 -2.50 19.27
N MET A 195 7.79 -2.07 18.01
CA MET A 195 7.77 -0.66 17.67
C MET A 195 6.33 -0.08 17.73
N SER A 196 5.33 -0.91 17.52
CA SER A 196 3.91 -0.49 17.60
C SER A 196 3.42 -0.25 19.01
N GLY A 197 4.10 -0.81 20.01
CA GLY A 197 3.65 -0.80 21.40
C GLY A 197 2.51 -1.79 21.68
N GLU A 198 2.14 -2.62 20.69
CA GLU A 198 1.10 -3.63 20.86
C GLU A 198 1.65 -4.88 21.55
N GLU A 199 0.86 -5.41 22.46
CA GLU A 199 1.05 -6.77 22.97
C GLU A 199 0.31 -7.74 22.06
N VAL A 200 0.93 -8.10 20.97
CA VAL A 200 0.41 -9.15 20.07
C VAL A 200 0.74 -10.49 20.71
N GLY A 201 -0.19 -11.00 21.52
CA GLY A 201 0.03 -12.21 22.30
C GLY A 201 0.43 -13.41 21.44
N VAL A 202 1.46 -14.14 21.89
CA VAL A 202 1.96 -15.45 21.43
C VAL A 202 1.86 -15.71 19.91
N ILE A 203 2.29 -14.77 19.10
CA ILE A 203 2.21 -14.94 17.64
C ILE A 203 3.52 -15.45 17.06
N LEU A 204 4.64 -15.30 17.76
CA LEU A 204 5.97 -15.51 17.20
C LEU A 204 6.89 -16.33 18.10
#